data_22ef3f5e57fc222dfdeaade19b60aa0f
#
_entry.id   22ef3f5e57fc222dfdeaade19b60aa0f
#
_cell.length_a   1.000
_cell.length_b   1.000
_cell.length_c   1.000
_cell.angle_alpha   90.00
_cell.angle_beta   90.00
_cell.angle_gamma   90.00
#
_symmetry.space_group_name_H-M   'P 1'
#
loop_
_entity.id
_entity.type
_entity.pdbx_description
1 polymer ?
#
loop_
_entity_poly.entity_id
_entity_poly.type
_entity_poly.pdbx_seq_one_letter_code
_entity_poly.pdbx_strand_id
1 'polypeptide(L)'
;MRRIKFLISLCLITLNLLAIPAKKGVIKVVTADSDTIGILLYGDENHSFRTTEDGYLIKEGSDGNYYYAELKNSVVTCTSIKVTDVELRSTEVNRELEKIGKCDFEKMTAVAKAKMESKRMSVPPVNRQKGVSKSAKATMTTGSKGLVILVSYSDLDFSTTKENISDLLNKKGYNYNGATGSAKDYFETASMNTYSPVFDVYGPYKLDNTRSYYGGNNSSGDDQNPAQMVVDACAKLAADATANVDFSDYDTNNDGYVDNIFIYYAGNNEAEGGPASSIWPHRWVVYPGYVTGQTRYNGVTIYDYACTSEFKGSYGSTRCGIGTFTHEFSHVLGLPDLYITDYGSNHKTLGSFDIMDAGGYNNGGNTPPTYSAYERFYVGWLTPVILNSPDEYKLNDLKTSNKAY
;
A
#
# COMPACT_ATOMS: atom_id res chain seq x y z
N MET A 1 -6.55 0.67 53.07
CA MET A 1 -6.99 0.17 51.73
C MET A 1 -6.87 1.29 50.74
N ARG A 2 -5.77 1.34 49.97
CA ARG A 2 -5.56 2.33 48.91
C ARG A 2 -6.23 1.83 47.61
N ARG A 3 -7.23 2.52 47.13
CA ARG A 3 -7.87 2.26 45.83
C ARG A 3 -6.91 2.75 44.74
N ILE A 4 -6.30 1.84 44.01
CA ILE A 4 -5.57 2.12 42.77
C ILE A 4 -6.63 2.39 41.70
N LYS A 5 -6.72 3.65 41.25
CA LYS A 5 -7.49 4.01 40.08
C LYS A 5 -6.70 3.61 38.85
N PHE A 6 -7.14 2.58 38.15
CA PHE A 6 -6.65 2.26 36.82
C PHE A 6 -7.12 3.37 35.86
N LEU A 7 -6.20 4.22 35.42
CA LEU A 7 -6.42 5.06 34.25
C LEU A 7 -6.36 4.14 33.01
N ILE A 8 -7.52 3.82 32.47
CA ILE A 8 -7.62 3.24 31.14
C ILE A 8 -7.27 4.39 30.17
N SER A 9 -6.03 4.40 29.69
CA SER A 9 -5.62 5.23 28.57
C SER A 9 -6.40 4.75 27.36
N LEU A 10 -7.38 5.53 26.96
CA LEU A 10 -8.15 5.34 25.72
C LEU A 10 -7.18 5.66 24.56
N CYS A 11 -6.49 4.64 24.05
CA CYS A 11 -5.76 4.77 22.78
C CYS A 11 -6.79 5.14 21.69
N LEU A 12 -6.85 6.41 21.35
CA LEU A 12 -7.44 6.90 20.11
C LEU A 12 -6.61 6.32 18.96
N ILE A 13 -7.02 5.17 18.43
CA ILE A 13 -6.46 4.66 17.18
C ILE A 13 -7.00 5.61 16.12
N THR A 14 -6.17 6.54 15.71
CA THR A 14 -6.40 7.36 14.53
C THR A 14 -6.41 6.43 13.31
N LEU A 15 -7.44 6.53 12.48
CA LEU A 15 -7.40 5.96 11.13
C LEU A 15 -6.30 6.72 10.38
N ASN A 16 -5.13 6.12 10.27
CA ASN A 16 -4.11 6.55 9.34
C ASN A 16 -4.36 5.85 8.01
N LEU A 17 -4.15 6.53 6.90
CA LEU A 17 -3.87 5.91 5.63
C LEU A 17 -2.70 4.97 5.88
N LEU A 18 -2.78 3.77 5.35
CA LEU A 18 -1.80 2.71 5.54
C LEU A 18 -1.39 2.22 4.17
N ALA A 19 -0.09 2.24 3.88
CA ALA A 19 0.43 1.86 2.58
C ALA A 19 1.89 1.45 2.64
N ILE A 20 2.33 0.72 1.62
CA ILE A 20 3.72 0.35 1.49
C ILE A 20 4.62 1.60 1.34
N PRO A 21 5.79 1.68 2.04
CA PRO A 21 6.70 2.81 1.90
C PRO A 21 7.33 2.85 0.50
N ALA A 22 7.84 4.01 0.11
CA ALA A 22 8.59 4.18 -1.12
C ALA A 22 9.70 3.14 -1.27
N LYS A 23 9.83 2.55 -2.44
CA LYS A 23 10.88 1.59 -2.76
C LYS A 23 12.25 2.23 -2.65
N LYS A 24 13.10 1.65 -1.84
CA LYS A 24 14.47 2.15 -1.58
C LYS A 24 15.42 1.82 -2.72
N GLY A 25 16.44 2.65 -2.87
CA GLY A 25 17.50 2.51 -3.87
C GLY A 25 17.22 3.28 -5.15
N VAL A 26 18.16 3.21 -6.09
CA VAL A 26 18.02 3.88 -7.36
C VAL A 26 16.95 3.19 -8.21
N ILE A 27 15.97 3.97 -8.64
CA ILE A 27 14.93 3.53 -9.56
C ILE A 27 15.23 4.16 -10.92
N LYS A 28 15.28 3.35 -11.97
CA LYS A 28 15.36 3.86 -13.33
C LYS A 28 13.96 4.17 -13.83
N VAL A 29 13.76 5.40 -14.28
CA VAL A 29 12.49 5.85 -14.89
C VAL A 29 12.73 6.28 -16.33
N VAL A 30 11.75 6.05 -17.19
CA VAL A 30 11.79 6.48 -18.59
C VAL A 30 10.95 7.76 -18.70
N THR A 31 11.54 8.82 -19.23
CA THR A 31 10.88 10.11 -19.45
C THR A 31 10.03 10.08 -20.73
N ALA A 32 9.15 11.06 -20.91
CA ALA A 32 8.35 11.20 -22.14
C ALA A 32 9.23 11.35 -23.40
N ASP A 33 10.42 11.93 -23.27
CA ASP A 33 11.40 12.04 -24.37
C ASP A 33 12.18 10.73 -24.60
N SER A 34 11.81 9.63 -23.91
CA SER A 34 12.46 8.32 -23.98
C SER A 34 13.87 8.27 -23.37
N ASP A 35 14.28 9.25 -22.61
CA ASP A 35 15.49 9.21 -21.83
C ASP A 35 15.29 8.37 -20.56
N THR A 36 16.36 7.72 -20.11
CA THR A 36 16.34 6.99 -18.84
C THR A 36 17.16 7.72 -17.79
N ILE A 37 16.56 8.03 -16.66
CA ILE A 37 17.21 8.70 -15.54
C ILE A 37 17.14 7.87 -14.27
N GLY A 38 18.14 7.98 -13.40
CA GLY A 38 18.15 7.41 -12.05
C GLY A 38 17.53 8.36 -11.05
N ILE A 39 16.57 7.88 -10.28
CA ILE A 39 15.92 8.65 -9.21
C ILE A 39 15.97 7.92 -7.88
N LEU A 40 15.87 8.67 -6.79
CA LEU A 40 15.60 8.17 -5.46
C LEU A 40 14.21 8.64 -5.04
N LEU A 41 13.41 7.73 -4.51
CA LEU A 41 12.04 7.98 -4.05
C LEU A 41 12.00 7.89 -2.53
N TYR A 42 11.25 8.81 -1.90
CA TYR A 42 11.11 8.93 -0.45
C TYR A 42 9.64 9.11 -0.07
N GLY A 43 9.30 8.62 1.14
CA GLY A 43 8.00 8.85 1.74
C GLY A 43 7.04 7.67 1.58
N ASP A 44 5.77 7.99 1.58
CA ASP A 44 4.63 7.08 1.49
C ASP A 44 3.46 7.79 0.76
N GLU A 45 2.27 7.21 0.79
CA GLU A 45 1.05 7.75 0.17
C GLU A 45 0.62 9.10 0.75
N ASN A 46 1.05 9.44 1.97
CA ASN A 46 0.71 10.72 2.59
C ASN A 46 1.61 11.85 2.11
N HIS A 47 2.89 11.54 1.92
CA HIS A 47 3.85 12.52 1.44
C HIS A 47 5.04 11.82 0.79
N SER A 48 5.17 11.98 -0.51
CA SER A 48 6.30 11.47 -1.28
C SER A 48 7.01 12.57 -2.04
N PHE A 49 8.30 12.37 -2.29
CA PHE A 49 9.11 13.24 -3.14
C PHE A 49 10.25 12.47 -3.78
N ARG A 50 10.81 13.02 -4.84
CA ARG A 50 11.86 12.40 -5.63
C ARG A 50 13.10 13.27 -5.65
N THR A 51 14.29 12.64 -5.69
CA THR A 51 15.55 13.35 -5.96
C THR A 51 16.32 12.63 -7.05
N THR A 52 17.30 13.32 -7.63
CA THR A 52 18.38 12.68 -8.38
C THR A 52 19.26 11.87 -7.45
N GLU A 53 20.10 10.99 -7.99
CA GLU A 53 21.04 10.17 -7.22
C GLU A 53 22.00 11.02 -6.36
N ASP A 54 22.37 12.19 -6.85
CA ASP A 54 23.22 13.14 -6.14
C ASP A 54 22.46 14.17 -5.27
N GLY A 55 21.13 14.00 -5.14
CA GLY A 55 20.32 14.64 -4.11
C GLY A 55 19.64 15.96 -4.47
N TYR A 56 19.48 16.31 -5.73
CA TYR A 56 18.65 17.44 -6.13
C TYR A 56 17.18 17.06 -6.20
N LEU A 57 16.31 17.91 -5.65
CA LEU A 57 14.86 17.71 -5.70
C LEU A 57 14.37 17.74 -7.15
N ILE A 58 13.52 16.80 -7.52
CA ILE A 58 12.93 16.70 -8.86
C ILE A 58 11.42 16.44 -8.78
N LYS A 59 10.72 16.80 -9.87
CA LYS A 59 9.30 16.55 -10.01
C LYS A 59 8.96 16.23 -11.47
N GLU A 60 8.03 15.34 -11.67
CA GLU A 60 7.44 15.06 -12.97
C GLU A 60 6.55 16.22 -13.42
N GLY A 61 6.78 16.72 -14.61
CA GLY A 61 5.97 17.76 -15.25
C GLY A 61 4.72 17.17 -15.92
N SER A 62 3.79 18.04 -16.30
CA SER A 62 2.57 17.64 -17.02
C SER A 62 2.84 17.02 -18.40
N ASP A 63 4.03 17.21 -18.94
CA ASP A 63 4.50 16.63 -20.20
C ASP A 63 5.12 15.23 -20.03
N GLY A 64 5.17 14.68 -18.79
CA GLY A 64 5.77 13.39 -18.48
C GLY A 64 7.29 13.37 -18.44
N ASN A 65 7.94 14.55 -18.51
CA ASN A 65 9.37 14.68 -18.29
C ASN A 65 9.66 15.09 -16.84
N TYR A 66 10.86 14.82 -16.36
CA TYR A 66 11.29 15.26 -15.03
C TYR A 66 12.05 16.57 -15.10
N TYR A 67 11.78 17.44 -14.14
CA TYR A 67 12.42 18.75 -13.98
C TYR A 67 13.06 18.86 -12.61
N TYR A 68 14.19 19.56 -12.52
CA TYR A 68 14.69 19.99 -11.22
C TYR A 68 13.65 20.88 -10.56
N ALA A 69 13.53 20.78 -9.24
CA ALA A 69 12.47 21.41 -8.50
C ALA A 69 12.98 22.11 -7.24
N GLU A 70 12.19 23.04 -6.75
CA GLU A 70 12.43 23.77 -5.51
C GLU A 70 11.20 23.65 -4.60
N LEU A 71 11.44 23.67 -3.29
CA LEU A 71 10.36 23.77 -2.32
C LEU A 71 9.98 25.25 -2.11
N LYS A 72 8.84 25.68 -2.67
CA LYS A 72 8.32 27.04 -2.54
C LYS A 72 6.98 27.02 -1.79
N ASN A 73 6.88 27.72 -0.66
CA ASN A 73 5.66 27.76 0.16
C ASN A 73 5.08 26.35 0.46
N SER A 74 5.95 25.45 0.86
CA SER A 74 5.62 24.04 1.15
C SER A 74 5.12 23.22 -0.05
N VAL A 75 5.28 23.73 -1.27
CA VAL A 75 4.92 23.03 -2.52
C VAL A 75 6.16 22.80 -3.36
N VAL A 76 6.37 21.56 -3.81
CA VAL A 76 7.43 21.20 -4.77
C VAL A 76 7.05 21.74 -6.14
N THR A 77 7.84 22.67 -6.66
CA THR A 77 7.59 23.39 -7.91
C THR A 77 8.71 23.12 -8.91
N CYS A 78 8.37 22.70 -10.13
CA CYS A 78 9.34 22.53 -11.21
C CYS A 78 10.03 23.83 -11.56
N THR A 79 11.33 23.75 -11.86
CA THR A 79 12.06 24.78 -12.63
C THR A 79 11.84 24.54 -14.13
N SER A 80 12.50 25.34 -14.97
CA SER A 80 12.52 25.12 -16.43
C SER A 80 13.62 24.15 -16.88
N ILE A 81 14.43 23.61 -15.96
CA ILE A 81 15.60 22.78 -16.29
C ILE A 81 15.17 21.31 -16.24
N LYS A 82 15.20 20.61 -17.38
CA LYS A 82 14.96 19.18 -17.46
C LYS A 82 16.06 18.40 -16.76
N VAL A 83 15.67 17.32 -16.10
CA VAL A 83 16.59 16.37 -15.48
C VAL A 83 17.28 15.57 -16.57
N THR A 84 18.60 15.51 -16.47
CA THR A 84 19.45 14.61 -17.27
C THR A 84 20.25 13.72 -16.32
N ASP A 85 20.74 12.59 -16.82
CA ASP A 85 21.65 11.75 -16.04
C ASP A 85 22.85 12.58 -15.55
N VAL A 86 23.30 12.29 -14.32
CA VAL A 86 24.38 13.06 -13.66
C VAL A 86 25.61 13.21 -14.52
N GLU A 87 25.98 12.14 -15.25
CA GLU A 87 27.15 12.11 -16.11
C GLU A 87 26.98 12.93 -17.42
N LEU A 88 25.76 13.23 -17.80
CA LEU A 88 25.43 13.94 -19.04
C LEU A 88 25.13 15.43 -18.83
N ARG A 89 25.23 15.94 -17.61
CA ARG A 89 24.97 17.37 -17.30
C ARG A 89 26.01 18.28 -17.89
N SER A 90 25.55 19.35 -18.55
CA SER A 90 26.44 20.43 -18.98
C SER A 90 26.96 21.24 -17.78
N THR A 91 28.10 21.92 -17.97
CA THR A 91 28.66 22.83 -16.96
C THR A 91 27.67 23.94 -16.58
N GLU A 92 26.84 24.36 -17.53
CA GLU A 92 25.83 25.38 -17.32
C GLU A 92 24.69 24.88 -16.39
N VAL A 93 24.19 23.66 -16.63
CA VAL A 93 23.21 23.02 -15.76
C VAL A 93 23.78 22.86 -14.35
N ASN A 94 25.01 22.37 -14.20
CA ASN A 94 25.64 22.23 -12.88
C ASN A 94 25.73 23.55 -12.12
N ARG A 95 26.06 24.65 -12.79
CA ARG A 95 26.11 26.00 -12.18
C ARG A 95 24.72 26.47 -11.73
N GLU A 96 23.65 26.18 -12.47
CA GLU A 96 22.29 26.53 -12.05
C GLU A 96 21.84 25.64 -10.86
N LEU A 97 22.22 24.35 -10.85
CA LEU A 97 21.93 23.45 -9.74
C LEU A 97 22.63 23.87 -8.43
N GLU A 98 23.85 24.44 -8.50
CA GLU A 98 24.53 25.00 -7.33
C GLU A 98 23.71 26.13 -6.69
N LYS A 99 22.97 26.93 -7.49
CA LYS A 99 22.12 28.01 -6.99
C LYS A 99 20.83 27.48 -6.36
N ILE A 100 20.24 26.41 -6.95
CA ILE A 100 19.04 25.74 -6.45
C ILE A 100 19.35 25.05 -5.12
N GLY A 101 20.51 24.42 -5.02
CA GLY A 101 20.92 23.61 -3.87
C GLY A 101 20.29 22.23 -3.85
N LYS A 102 20.87 21.37 -3.02
CA LYS A 102 20.34 20.01 -2.82
C LYS A 102 19.05 20.00 -1.99
N CYS A 103 18.32 18.91 -2.07
CA CYS A 103 17.09 18.70 -1.31
C CYS A 103 17.34 18.86 0.20
N ASP A 104 16.56 19.74 0.82
CA ASP A 104 16.57 19.95 2.27
C ASP A 104 15.57 18.97 2.90
N PHE A 105 16.08 17.82 3.36
CA PHE A 105 15.26 16.75 3.96
C PHE A 105 14.54 17.20 5.24
N GLU A 106 15.10 18.13 6.01
CA GLU A 106 14.43 18.63 7.22
C GLU A 106 13.20 19.44 6.85
N LYS A 107 13.29 20.28 5.82
CA LYS A 107 12.12 21.00 5.32
C LYS A 107 11.08 20.07 4.71
N MET A 108 11.49 19.05 3.94
CA MET A 108 10.55 18.07 3.40
C MET A 108 9.82 17.32 4.51
N THR A 109 10.54 16.91 5.56
CA THR A 109 9.98 16.33 6.77
C THR A 109 8.97 17.24 7.47
N ALA A 110 9.28 18.54 7.59
CA ALA A 110 8.35 19.49 8.21
C ALA A 110 7.05 19.64 7.39
N VAL A 111 7.17 19.66 6.07
CA VAL A 111 6.00 19.67 5.16
C VAL A 111 5.14 18.42 5.35
N ALA A 112 5.77 17.25 5.38
CA ALA A 112 5.07 15.97 5.61
C ALA A 112 4.30 15.97 6.93
N LYS A 113 4.94 16.38 8.03
CA LYS A 113 4.31 16.49 9.35
C LYS A 113 3.10 17.43 9.35
N ALA A 114 3.25 18.61 8.78
CA ALA A 114 2.16 19.60 8.70
C ALA A 114 0.96 19.05 7.88
N LYS A 115 1.26 18.33 6.78
CA LYS A 115 0.23 17.69 5.95
C LYS A 115 -0.51 16.60 6.71
N MET A 116 0.20 15.73 7.44
CA MET A 116 -0.42 14.71 8.28
C MET A 116 -1.30 15.29 9.40
N GLU A 117 -0.84 16.34 10.07
CA GLU A 117 -1.65 17.02 11.09
C GLU A 117 -2.93 17.60 10.48
N SER A 118 -2.84 18.22 9.31
CA SER A 118 -4.01 18.73 8.59
C SER A 118 -4.99 17.62 8.22
N LYS A 119 -4.49 16.48 7.71
CA LYS A 119 -5.34 15.30 7.40
C LYS A 119 -6.04 14.75 8.65
N ARG A 120 -5.33 14.64 9.78
CA ARG A 120 -5.92 14.19 11.06
C ARG A 120 -7.08 15.07 11.52
N MET A 121 -7.00 16.38 11.25
CA MET A 121 -8.06 17.33 11.62
C MET A 121 -9.22 17.33 10.63
N SER A 122 -8.99 16.99 9.36
CA SER A 122 -10.01 17.02 8.30
C SER A 122 -10.82 15.73 8.18
N VAL A 123 -10.29 14.60 8.64
CA VAL A 123 -11.05 13.34 8.64
C VAL A 123 -12.08 13.42 9.76
N PRO A 124 -13.40 13.39 9.47
CA PRO A 124 -14.42 13.35 10.51
C PRO A 124 -14.10 12.18 11.46
N PRO A 125 -14.27 12.35 12.79
CA PRO A 125 -14.17 11.21 13.69
C PRO A 125 -15.17 10.18 13.19
N VAL A 126 -14.65 9.08 12.62
CA VAL A 126 -15.49 7.95 12.25
C VAL A 126 -16.19 7.56 13.53
N ASN A 127 -17.48 7.79 13.56
CA ASN A 127 -18.32 7.25 14.62
C ASN A 127 -18.23 5.74 14.42
N ARG A 128 -17.19 5.14 15.01
CA ARG A 128 -16.96 3.69 14.97
C ARG A 128 -18.17 3.09 15.70
N GLN A 129 -19.23 2.92 14.96
CA GLN A 129 -20.25 1.98 15.39
C GLN A 129 -19.49 0.69 15.62
N LYS A 130 -19.56 0.23 16.86
CA LYS A 130 -18.99 -0.97 17.41
C LYS A 130 -18.92 -2.08 16.34
N GLY A 131 -17.78 -2.32 15.75
CA GLY A 131 -17.66 -3.40 14.77
C GLY A 131 -16.29 -3.48 14.12
N VAL A 132 -15.90 -2.45 13.39
CA VAL A 132 -14.78 -2.54 12.43
C VAL A 132 -13.43 -2.92 13.05
N SER A 133 -13.12 -2.57 14.29
CA SER A 133 -11.83 -2.93 14.90
C SER A 133 -11.85 -4.26 15.69
N LYS A 134 -13.03 -4.80 15.99
CA LYS A 134 -13.15 -6.16 16.55
C LYS A 134 -13.35 -7.22 15.46
N SER A 135 -13.79 -6.82 14.32
CA SER A 135 -14.21 -7.64 13.20
C SER A 135 -13.05 -8.38 12.55
N ALA A 136 -11.96 -7.69 12.22
CA ALA A 136 -10.80 -8.34 11.60
C ALA A 136 -10.23 -9.52 12.45
N LYS A 137 -10.22 -9.38 13.77
CA LYS A 137 -9.79 -10.47 14.68
C LYS A 137 -10.77 -11.64 14.77
N ALA A 138 -12.06 -11.41 14.51
CA ALA A 138 -13.09 -12.45 14.65
C ALA A 138 -13.23 -13.32 13.40
N THR A 139 -12.80 -12.85 12.24
CA THR A 139 -13.03 -13.47 10.94
C THR A 139 -11.81 -14.17 10.32
N MET A 140 -10.66 -14.13 10.98
CA MET A 140 -9.43 -14.80 10.52
C MET A 140 -9.51 -16.31 10.72
N THR A 141 -10.36 -16.98 9.95
CA THR A 141 -10.55 -18.43 10.00
C THR A 141 -10.21 -19.09 8.67
N THR A 142 -10.03 -20.40 8.70
CA THR A 142 -9.92 -21.19 7.48
C THR A 142 -11.18 -21.01 6.62
N GLY A 143 -10.98 -20.65 5.34
CA GLY A 143 -12.07 -20.46 4.38
C GLY A 143 -12.64 -19.04 4.31
N SER A 144 -12.06 -18.06 5.03
CA SER A 144 -12.41 -16.65 4.83
C SER A 144 -12.19 -16.25 3.37
N LYS A 145 -13.18 -15.58 2.78
CA LYS A 145 -13.13 -15.13 1.39
C LYS A 145 -12.63 -13.71 1.30
N GLY A 146 -11.77 -13.43 0.32
CA GLY A 146 -11.35 -12.07 -0.06
C GLY A 146 -11.89 -11.74 -1.46
N LEU A 147 -12.55 -10.59 -1.60
CA LEU A 147 -13.06 -10.10 -2.87
C LEU A 147 -11.96 -9.33 -3.61
N VAL A 148 -11.54 -9.84 -4.77
CA VAL A 148 -10.49 -9.21 -5.59
C VAL A 148 -11.07 -8.82 -6.94
N ILE A 149 -10.92 -7.55 -7.33
CA ILE A 149 -11.41 -7.01 -8.59
C ILE A 149 -10.24 -6.46 -9.41
N LEU A 150 -10.13 -6.93 -10.65
CA LEU A 150 -9.16 -6.42 -11.62
C LEU A 150 -9.79 -5.29 -12.40
N VAL A 151 -9.07 -4.16 -12.58
CA VAL A 151 -9.60 -3.02 -13.30
C VAL A 151 -8.65 -2.52 -14.39
N SER A 152 -9.23 -2.22 -15.55
CA SER A 152 -8.65 -1.39 -16.60
C SER A 152 -9.18 0.04 -16.46
N TYR A 153 -8.36 1.01 -16.82
CA TYR A 153 -8.82 2.39 -17.00
C TYR A 153 -9.31 2.62 -18.44
N SER A 154 -10.01 3.71 -18.71
CA SER A 154 -10.44 4.02 -20.08
C SER A 154 -9.28 4.17 -21.07
N ASP A 155 -8.11 4.59 -20.56
CA ASP A 155 -6.87 4.85 -21.29
C ASP A 155 -5.76 3.81 -21.09
N LEU A 156 -5.96 2.80 -20.23
CA LEU A 156 -4.96 1.76 -19.96
C LEU A 156 -5.63 0.42 -19.63
N ASP A 157 -5.35 -0.58 -20.45
CA ASP A 157 -5.91 -1.91 -20.26
C ASP A 157 -5.07 -2.76 -19.27
N PHE A 158 -5.79 -3.53 -18.45
CA PHE A 158 -5.20 -4.60 -17.64
C PHE A 158 -4.89 -5.79 -18.55
N SER A 159 -3.64 -6.19 -18.65
CA SER A 159 -3.16 -7.15 -19.65
C SER A 159 -2.86 -8.54 -19.08
N THR A 160 -2.68 -8.66 -17.77
CA THR A 160 -2.50 -9.94 -17.09
C THR A 160 -3.84 -10.69 -17.01
N THR A 161 -3.84 -11.97 -17.32
CA THR A 161 -5.08 -12.77 -17.27
C THR A 161 -5.58 -12.96 -15.84
N LYS A 162 -6.89 -13.08 -15.68
CA LYS A 162 -7.54 -13.37 -14.39
C LYS A 162 -6.96 -14.62 -13.73
N GLU A 163 -6.72 -15.66 -14.50
CA GLU A 163 -6.14 -16.94 -14.05
C GLU A 163 -4.74 -16.72 -13.46
N ASN A 164 -3.93 -15.87 -14.08
CA ASN A 164 -2.60 -15.56 -13.59
C ASN A 164 -2.61 -14.83 -12.24
N ILE A 165 -3.57 -13.94 -12.01
CA ILE A 165 -3.76 -13.27 -10.70
C ILE A 165 -4.35 -14.27 -9.70
N SER A 166 -5.31 -15.09 -10.12
CA SER A 166 -5.87 -16.15 -9.25
C SER A 166 -4.79 -17.14 -8.81
N ASP A 167 -3.89 -17.55 -9.72
CA ASP A 167 -2.75 -18.42 -9.40
C ASP A 167 -1.79 -17.74 -8.40
N LEU A 168 -1.47 -16.46 -8.62
CA LEU A 168 -0.64 -15.66 -7.72
C LEU A 168 -1.20 -15.63 -6.29
N LEU A 169 -2.51 -15.55 -6.15
CA LEU A 169 -3.18 -15.39 -4.86
C LEU A 169 -3.50 -16.73 -4.19
N ASN A 170 -3.84 -17.79 -4.95
CA ASN A 170 -4.44 -19.01 -4.38
C ASN A 170 -3.65 -20.30 -4.62
N LYS A 171 -2.79 -20.36 -5.66
CA LYS A 171 -2.19 -21.62 -6.09
C LYS A 171 -1.13 -22.09 -5.13
N LYS A 172 -1.34 -23.26 -4.56
CA LYS A 172 -0.37 -23.91 -3.67
C LYS A 172 0.97 -24.14 -4.38
N GLY A 173 2.06 -23.69 -3.75
CA GLY A 173 3.41 -23.82 -4.29
C GLY A 173 3.66 -22.95 -5.52
N TYR A 174 2.98 -21.80 -5.65
CA TYR A 174 3.21 -20.84 -6.73
C TYR A 174 4.67 -20.41 -6.79
N ASN A 175 5.29 -20.47 -7.98
CA ASN A 175 6.72 -20.27 -8.14
C ASN A 175 7.12 -19.42 -9.37
N TYR A 176 6.18 -18.70 -9.98
CA TYR A 176 6.47 -17.83 -11.12
C TYR A 176 7.43 -16.71 -10.72
N ASN A 177 8.42 -16.37 -11.57
CA ASN A 177 9.46 -15.36 -11.30
C ASN A 177 10.25 -15.57 -9.99
N GLY A 178 10.41 -16.80 -9.53
CA GLY A 178 11.11 -17.11 -8.29
C GLY A 178 10.29 -16.84 -7.03
N ALA A 179 8.96 -16.80 -7.17
CA ALA A 179 8.06 -16.75 -6.02
C ALA A 179 8.21 -18.00 -5.13
N THR A 180 8.05 -17.83 -3.83
CA THR A 180 8.17 -18.88 -2.83
C THR A 180 6.82 -19.32 -2.25
N GLY A 181 5.76 -19.13 -3.01
CA GLY A 181 4.38 -19.45 -2.69
C GLY A 181 3.41 -18.39 -3.18
N SER A 182 2.11 -18.68 -3.13
CA SER A 182 1.03 -17.74 -3.35
C SER A 182 0.77 -16.88 -2.10
N ALA A 183 -0.11 -15.87 -2.21
CA ALA A 183 -0.57 -15.12 -1.04
C ALA A 183 -1.24 -16.06 -0.01
N LYS A 184 -2.00 -17.04 -0.46
CA LYS A 184 -2.58 -18.08 0.41
C LYS A 184 -1.50 -18.87 1.14
N ASP A 185 -0.48 -19.38 0.44
CA ASP A 185 0.66 -20.08 1.05
C ASP A 185 1.36 -19.21 2.10
N TYR A 186 1.48 -17.91 1.81
CA TYR A 186 2.07 -16.94 2.75
C TYR A 186 1.28 -16.86 4.04
N PHE A 187 -0.04 -16.64 3.97
CA PHE A 187 -0.89 -16.52 5.16
C PHE A 187 -1.03 -17.85 5.91
N GLU A 188 -1.12 -18.98 5.21
CA GLU A 188 -1.09 -20.31 5.82
C GLU A 188 0.19 -20.53 6.62
N THR A 189 1.35 -20.18 6.06
CA THR A 189 2.65 -20.29 6.75
C THR A 189 2.74 -19.32 7.92
N ALA A 190 2.37 -18.06 7.74
CA ALA A 190 2.44 -17.04 8.78
C ALA A 190 1.54 -17.37 9.99
N SER A 191 0.37 -17.96 9.75
CA SER A 191 -0.61 -18.32 10.78
C SER A 191 -0.47 -19.74 11.33
N MET A 192 0.50 -20.53 10.86
CA MET A 192 0.59 -21.97 11.15
C MET A 192 -0.71 -22.71 10.78
N ASN A 193 -1.27 -22.40 9.61
CA ASN A 193 -2.51 -22.92 9.03
C ASN A 193 -3.80 -22.62 9.83
N THR A 194 -3.78 -21.66 10.75
CA THR A 194 -5.01 -21.22 11.42
C THR A 194 -5.84 -20.27 10.56
N TYR A 195 -5.19 -19.56 9.64
CA TYR A 195 -5.81 -18.70 8.64
C TYR A 195 -5.45 -19.20 7.23
N SER A 196 -6.43 -19.62 6.47
CA SER A 196 -6.29 -20.10 5.08
C SER A 196 -7.33 -19.41 4.21
N PRO A 197 -7.04 -18.21 3.70
CA PRO A 197 -7.98 -17.43 2.88
C PRO A 197 -8.16 -18.03 1.50
N VAL A 198 -9.28 -17.66 0.87
CA VAL A 198 -9.53 -17.89 -0.57
C VAL A 198 -9.85 -16.54 -1.19
N PHE A 199 -9.14 -16.19 -2.24
CA PHE A 199 -9.31 -14.92 -2.95
C PHE A 199 -10.10 -15.16 -4.25
N ASP A 200 -11.35 -14.70 -4.27
CA ASP A 200 -12.20 -14.76 -5.46
C ASP A 200 -11.85 -13.59 -6.38
N VAL A 201 -11.39 -13.89 -7.60
CA VAL A 201 -10.88 -12.88 -8.54
C VAL A 201 -11.90 -12.64 -9.66
N TYR A 202 -12.26 -11.38 -9.89
CA TYR A 202 -13.22 -10.95 -10.91
C TYR A 202 -12.61 -9.92 -11.87
N GLY A 203 -13.16 -9.81 -13.06
CA GLY A 203 -12.73 -8.89 -14.10
C GLY A 203 -11.70 -9.50 -15.07
N PRO A 204 -10.88 -8.67 -15.77
CA PRO A 204 -10.76 -7.22 -15.58
C PRO A 204 -11.96 -6.42 -16.11
N TYR A 205 -12.42 -5.44 -15.34
CA TYR A 205 -13.49 -4.53 -15.73
C TYR A 205 -12.93 -3.20 -16.24
N LYS A 206 -13.41 -2.73 -17.37
CA LYS A 206 -13.02 -1.43 -17.91
C LYS A 206 -13.84 -0.32 -17.26
N LEU A 207 -13.14 0.54 -16.50
CA LEU A 207 -13.73 1.73 -15.89
C LEU A 207 -13.88 2.86 -16.91
N ASP A 208 -14.80 3.78 -16.65
CA ASP A 208 -15.17 4.82 -17.61
C ASP A 208 -14.17 6.00 -17.60
N ASN A 209 -13.40 6.17 -16.53
CA ASN A 209 -12.45 7.25 -16.37
C ASN A 209 -11.00 6.78 -16.60
N THR A 210 -10.11 7.77 -16.83
CA THR A 210 -8.68 7.56 -17.07
C THR A 210 -7.93 7.19 -15.79
N ARG A 211 -6.73 6.63 -15.93
CA ARG A 211 -5.81 6.42 -14.82
C ARG A 211 -5.59 7.70 -14.02
N SER A 212 -5.34 8.82 -14.71
CA SER A 212 -5.11 10.11 -14.07
C SER A 212 -6.31 10.66 -13.30
N TYR A 213 -7.53 10.30 -13.68
CA TYR A 213 -8.72 10.68 -12.91
C TYR A 213 -8.74 10.03 -11.54
N TYR A 214 -8.34 8.75 -11.44
CA TYR A 214 -8.34 8.03 -10.16
C TYR A 214 -7.07 8.29 -9.34
N GLY A 215 -5.90 8.25 -9.98
CA GLY A 215 -4.59 8.30 -9.32
C GLY A 215 -3.81 9.59 -9.49
N GLY A 216 -4.22 10.49 -10.43
CA GLY A 216 -3.46 11.73 -10.62
C GLY A 216 -3.39 12.58 -9.36
N ASN A 217 -2.21 13.07 -9.03
CA ASN A 217 -1.98 13.81 -7.79
C ASN A 217 -2.69 15.17 -7.78
N ASN A 218 -3.43 15.44 -6.71
CA ASN A 218 -4.03 16.75 -6.43
C ASN A 218 -2.98 17.80 -6.01
N SER A 219 -3.41 19.02 -5.71
CA SER A 219 -2.50 20.10 -5.30
C SER A 219 -1.73 19.81 -4.01
N SER A 220 -2.22 18.87 -3.19
CA SER A 220 -1.56 18.41 -1.98
C SER A 220 -0.63 17.21 -2.22
N GLY A 221 -0.60 16.67 -3.45
CA GLY A 221 0.17 15.49 -3.81
C GLY A 221 -0.46 14.18 -3.33
N ASP A 222 -1.78 14.14 -3.14
CA ASP A 222 -2.54 12.92 -2.86
C ASP A 222 -3.25 12.44 -4.12
N ASP A 223 -3.45 11.13 -4.26
CA ASP A 223 -4.29 10.54 -5.29
C ASP A 223 -5.70 11.16 -5.27
N GLN A 224 -6.23 11.50 -6.45
CA GLN A 224 -7.48 12.28 -6.54
C GLN A 224 -8.71 11.49 -6.12
N ASN A 225 -8.90 10.29 -6.68
CA ASN A 225 -10.16 9.57 -6.55
C ASN A 225 -9.99 8.03 -6.39
N PRO A 226 -9.07 7.51 -5.54
CA PRO A 226 -8.86 6.06 -5.43
C PRO A 226 -10.08 5.33 -4.85
N ALA A 227 -10.81 5.93 -3.90
CA ALA A 227 -12.04 5.35 -3.37
C ALA A 227 -13.18 5.30 -4.43
N GLN A 228 -13.21 6.26 -5.36
CA GLN A 228 -14.16 6.22 -6.49
C GLN A 228 -13.87 5.06 -7.44
N MET A 229 -12.57 4.72 -7.64
CA MET A 229 -12.20 3.52 -8.41
C MET A 229 -12.83 2.25 -7.83
N VAL A 230 -12.87 2.13 -6.50
CA VAL A 230 -13.49 0.98 -5.83
C VAL A 230 -15.00 0.94 -6.07
N VAL A 231 -15.69 2.08 -5.94
CA VAL A 231 -17.13 2.17 -6.21
C VAL A 231 -17.46 1.80 -7.64
N ASP A 232 -16.71 2.35 -8.59
CA ASP A 232 -16.92 2.08 -10.03
C ASP A 232 -16.62 0.61 -10.37
N ALA A 233 -15.59 0.01 -9.77
CA ALA A 233 -15.26 -1.40 -9.94
C ALA A 233 -16.37 -2.32 -9.39
N CYS A 234 -16.88 -2.03 -8.20
CA CYS A 234 -17.99 -2.78 -7.60
C CYS A 234 -19.28 -2.65 -8.43
N ALA A 235 -19.54 -1.47 -9.00
CA ALA A 235 -20.69 -1.28 -9.88
C ALA A 235 -20.58 -2.12 -11.17
N LYS A 236 -19.40 -2.20 -11.77
CA LYS A 236 -19.16 -3.04 -12.95
C LYS A 236 -19.30 -4.53 -12.61
N LEU A 237 -18.76 -4.98 -11.47
CA LEU A 237 -18.90 -6.36 -11.00
C LEU A 237 -20.35 -6.72 -10.71
N ALA A 238 -21.09 -5.85 -10.02
CA ALA A 238 -22.51 -6.08 -9.72
C ALA A 238 -23.40 -6.15 -10.99
N ALA A 239 -22.99 -5.45 -12.05
CA ALA A 239 -23.69 -5.48 -13.33
C ALA A 239 -23.34 -6.69 -14.21
N ASP A 240 -22.29 -7.44 -13.87
CA ASP A 240 -21.87 -8.64 -14.62
C ASP A 240 -22.69 -9.86 -14.19
N ALA A 241 -23.74 -10.14 -14.95
CA ALA A 241 -24.60 -11.29 -14.71
C ALA A 241 -23.85 -12.65 -14.79
N THR A 242 -22.69 -12.69 -15.46
CA THR A 242 -21.90 -13.93 -15.59
C THR A 242 -21.03 -14.19 -14.34
N ALA A 243 -20.68 -13.14 -13.63
CA ALA A 243 -19.94 -13.24 -12.35
C ALA A 243 -20.81 -13.82 -11.25
N ASN A 244 -22.11 -13.53 -11.28
CA ASN A 244 -23.12 -13.97 -10.29
C ASN A 244 -22.62 -13.79 -8.84
N VAL A 245 -22.02 -12.60 -8.56
CA VAL A 245 -21.43 -12.30 -7.25
C VAL A 245 -22.53 -11.95 -6.25
N ASP A 246 -22.43 -12.50 -5.05
CA ASP A 246 -23.16 -12.02 -3.88
C ASP A 246 -22.18 -11.36 -2.91
N PHE A 247 -22.27 -10.04 -2.76
CA PHE A 247 -21.36 -9.29 -1.87
C PHE A 247 -21.52 -9.70 -0.40
N SER A 248 -22.66 -10.25 0.01
CA SER A 248 -22.86 -10.74 1.37
C SER A 248 -22.03 -11.98 1.72
N ASP A 249 -21.53 -12.72 0.71
CA ASP A 249 -20.58 -13.82 0.91
C ASP A 249 -19.23 -13.36 1.53
N TYR A 250 -18.93 -12.05 1.43
CA TYR A 250 -17.71 -11.41 1.93
C TYR A 250 -17.94 -10.60 3.22
N ASP A 251 -19.08 -10.75 3.87
CA ASP A 251 -19.39 -10.28 5.22
C ASP A 251 -19.39 -11.49 6.17
N THR A 252 -18.19 -11.98 6.52
CA THR A 252 -18.05 -13.23 7.27
C THR A 252 -18.42 -13.09 8.75
N ASN A 253 -18.46 -11.86 9.26
CA ASN A 253 -18.82 -11.55 10.64
C ASN A 253 -20.27 -11.09 10.82
N ASN A 254 -21.01 -10.92 9.72
CA ASN A 254 -22.40 -10.45 9.66
C ASN A 254 -22.61 -9.08 10.31
N ASP A 255 -21.68 -8.14 10.10
CA ASP A 255 -21.79 -6.77 10.62
C ASP A 255 -22.41 -5.77 9.61
N GLY A 256 -22.73 -6.24 8.42
CA GLY A 256 -23.35 -5.48 7.35
C GLY A 256 -22.36 -4.74 6.43
N TYR A 257 -21.06 -5.10 6.53
CA TYR A 257 -20.01 -4.57 5.68
C TYR A 257 -19.25 -5.71 4.99
N VAL A 258 -18.82 -5.48 3.75
CA VAL A 258 -17.84 -6.36 3.10
C VAL A 258 -16.54 -6.28 3.88
N ASP A 259 -15.99 -7.41 4.32
CA ASP A 259 -14.79 -7.46 5.18
C ASP A 259 -13.60 -6.77 4.53
N ASN A 260 -13.40 -6.95 3.21
CA ASN A 260 -12.40 -6.26 2.41
C ASN A 260 -12.66 -6.39 0.92
N ILE A 261 -12.32 -5.35 0.18
CA ILE A 261 -12.24 -5.35 -1.28
C ILE A 261 -10.80 -5.05 -1.68
N PHE A 262 -10.21 -5.90 -2.51
CA PHE A 262 -8.87 -5.67 -3.03
C PHE A 262 -8.93 -5.33 -4.52
N ILE A 263 -8.37 -4.21 -4.92
CA ILE A 263 -8.30 -3.81 -6.33
C ILE A 263 -6.89 -4.03 -6.88
N TYR A 264 -6.80 -4.80 -7.97
CA TYR A 264 -5.62 -4.77 -8.83
C TYR A 264 -5.90 -3.84 -10.01
N TYR A 265 -5.16 -2.75 -10.10
CA TYR A 265 -5.33 -1.77 -11.18
C TYR A 265 -4.24 -1.90 -12.26
N ALA A 266 -4.58 -1.54 -13.50
CA ALA A 266 -3.70 -1.65 -14.66
C ALA A 266 -2.43 -0.80 -14.53
N GLY A 267 -1.31 -1.32 -15.01
CA GLY A 267 -0.03 -0.63 -15.11
C GLY A 267 0.83 -0.70 -13.85
N ASN A 268 1.71 0.29 -13.69
CA ASN A 268 2.69 0.41 -12.60
C ASN A 268 2.18 1.35 -11.50
N ASN A 269 2.82 1.33 -10.32
CA ASN A 269 2.44 2.15 -9.16
C ASN A 269 3.49 3.22 -8.81
N GLU A 270 3.06 4.27 -8.09
CA GLU A 270 3.93 5.35 -7.65
C GLU A 270 4.98 4.93 -6.62
N ALA A 271 4.67 3.99 -5.73
CA ALA A 271 5.58 3.54 -4.67
C ALA A 271 6.86 2.88 -5.21
N GLU A 272 6.82 2.41 -6.46
CA GLU A 272 7.97 1.87 -7.19
C GLU A 272 8.48 2.80 -8.30
N GLY A 273 8.09 4.09 -8.28
CA GLY A 273 8.54 5.10 -9.22
C GLY A 273 7.75 5.17 -10.52
N GLY A 274 6.58 4.58 -10.58
CA GLY A 274 5.65 4.74 -11.71
C GLY A 274 5.18 6.18 -11.88
N PRO A 275 4.41 6.47 -12.94
CA PRO A 275 3.97 7.84 -13.27
C PRO A 275 3.13 8.46 -12.16
N ALA A 276 3.22 9.77 -11.99
CA ALA A 276 2.41 10.56 -11.06
C ALA A 276 0.89 10.54 -11.36
N SER A 277 0.49 9.90 -12.45
CA SER A 277 -0.91 9.61 -12.77
C SER A 277 -1.38 8.24 -12.25
N SER A 278 -0.50 7.46 -11.65
CA SER A 278 -0.84 6.17 -11.02
C SER A 278 -1.30 6.35 -9.58
N ILE A 279 -1.85 5.29 -9.01
CA ILE A 279 -2.21 5.23 -7.60
C ILE A 279 -1.01 4.70 -6.80
N TRP A 280 -0.78 5.25 -5.60
CA TRP A 280 0.06 4.63 -4.60
C TRP A 280 -0.66 3.43 -3.98
N PRO A 281 -0.07 2.22 -3.92
CA PRO A 281 -0.70 1.09 -3.23
C PRO A 281 -0.99 1.44 -1.77
N HIS A 282 -2.22 1.19 -1.32
CA HIS A 282 -2.64 1.55 0.03
C HIS A 282 -3.88 0.77 0.48
N ARG A 283 -4.14 0.80 1.79
CA ARG A 283 -5.40 0.41 2.40
C ARG A 283 -6.14 1.64 2.91
N TRP A 284 -7.42 1.80 2.54
CA TRP A 284 -8.28 2.88 2.99
C TRP A 284 -9.74 2.47 3.07
N VAL A 285 -10.63 3.45 3.16
CA VAL A 285 -12.07 3.24 3.27
C VAL A 285 -12.85 4.08 2.25
N VAL A 286 -14.00 3.56 1.84
CA VAL A 286 -14.97 4.26 1.01
C VAL A 286 -15.88 5.07 1.93
N TYR A 287 -15.75 6.41 1.90
CA TYR A 287 -16.65 7.31 2.63
C TYR A 287 -17.82 7.72 1.72
N PRO A 288 -19.08 7.38 2.07
CA PRO A 288 -20.22 7.66 1.19
C PRO A 288 -20.41 9.14 0.83
N GLY A 289 -19.92 10.07 1.64
CA GLY A 289 -19.98 11.52 1.37
C GLY A 289 -18.90 12.04 0.40
N TYR A 290 -17.91 11.21 0.05
CA TYR A 290 -16.78 11.59 -0.80
C TYR A 290 -16.73 10.83 -2.13
N VAL A 291 -17.68 9.92 -2.35
CA VAL A 291 -17.81 9.13 -3.57
C VAL A 291 -19.21 9.30 -4.15
N THR A 292 -19.36 9.01 -5.44
CA THR A 292 -20.64 8.98 -6.13
C THR A 292 -20.97 7.56 -6.57
N GLY A 293 -22.26 7.21 -6.58
CA GLY A 293 -22.72 5.89 -6.98
C GLY A 293 -23.15 5.01 -5.80
N GLN A 294 -23.42 3.77 -6.12
CA GLN A 294 -23.95 2.80 -5.15
C GLN A 294 -22.82 2.24 -4.28
N THR A 295 -23.01 2.26 -2.97
CA THR A 295 -22.07 1.69 -1.99
C THR A 295 -22.67 0.53 -1.19
N ARG A 296 -23.89 0.08 -1.52
CA ARG A 296 -24.56 -1.03 -0.85
C ARG A 296 -25.09 -2.05 -1.86
N TYR A 297 -24.67 -3.30 -1.71
CA TYR A 297 -25.03 -4.44 -2.57
C TYR A 297 -25.45 -5.63 -1.69
N ASN A 298 -26.45 -6.40 -2.11
CA ASN A 298 -26.92 -7.62 -1.42
C ASN A 298 -27.11 -7.44 0.12
N GLY A 299 -27.48 -6.23 0.56
CA GLY A 299 -27.67 -5.95 1.99
C GLY A 299 -26.42 -5.53 2.77
N VAL A 300 -25.22 -5.59 2.19
CA VAL A 300 -23.95 -5.19 2.80
C VAL A 300 -23.37 -3.92 2.17
N THR A 301 -22.55 -3.21 2.90
CA THR A 301 -21.91 -1.95 2.47
C THR A 301 -20.46 -2.20 2.11
N ILE A 302 -20.00 -1.70 0.95
CA ILE A 302 -18.58 -1.63 0.61
C ILE A 302 -17.94 -0.49 1.42
N TYR A 303 -16.86 -0.79 2.15
CA TYR A 303 -16.24 0.19 3.03
C TYR A 303 -14.72 0.06 3.05
N ASP A 304 -14.19 -1.05 3.54
CA ASP A 304 -12.76 -1.28 3.64
C ASP A 304 -12.20 -1.77 2.30
N TYR A 305 -11.14 -1.15 1.82
CA TYR A 305 -10.48 -1.60 0.61
C TYR A 305 -8.95 -1.48 0.71
N ALA A 306 -8.27 -2.28 -0.10
CA ALA A 306 -6.86 -2.14 -0.37
C ALA A 306 -6.61 -2.23 -1.89
N CYS A 307 -5.48 -1.74 -2.35
CA CYS A 307 -5.17 -1.79 -3.78
C CYS A 307 -3.68 -1.93 -4.06
N THR A 308 -3.37 -2.49 -5.23
CA THR A 308 -2.02 -2.51 -5.80
C THR A 308 -2.08 -2.54 -7.33
N SER A 309 -0.93 -2.32 -7.96
CA SER A 309 -0.78 -2.33 -9.42
C SER A 309 -0.67 -3.75 -9.98
N GLU A 310 -0.95 -3.86 -11.28
CA GLU A 310 -0.68 -5.06 -12.07
C GLU A 310 0.82 -5.35 -12.21
N PHE A 311 1.62 -4.31 -12.47
CA PHE A 311 3.05 -4.43 -12.73
C PHE A 311 3.90 -3.77 -11.66
N LYS A 312 5.06 -4.37 -11.40
CA LYS A 312 6.10 -3.82 -10.52
C LYS A 312 7.04 -2.88 -11.25
N GLY A 313 7.71 -2.03 -10.47
CA GLY A 313 8.71 -1.09 -11.00
C GLY A 313 8.08 0.16 -11.60
N SER A 314 8.94 1.01 -12.14
CA SER A 314 8.55 2.31 -12.69
C SER A 314 7.97 2.22 -14.12
N TYR A 315 8.33 1.17 -14.86
CA TYR A 315 7.89 0.91 -16.24
C TYR A 315 7.95 -0.58 -16.56
N GLY A 316 7.46 -0.93 -17.75
CA GLY A 316 7.45 -2.29 -18.25
C GLY A 316 6.25 -3.09 -17.78
N SER A 317 6.23 -4.37 -18.11
CA SER A 317 5.08 -5.27 -17.92
C SER A 317 5.43 -6.49 -17.06
N THR A 318 6.39 -6.33 -16.14
CA THR A 318 6.70 -7.41 -15.21
C THR A 318 5.66 -7.42 -14.10
N ARG A 319 4.89 -8.51 -14.02
CA ARG A 319 3.82 -8.67 -13.03
C ARG A 319 4.36 -8.53 -11.59
N CYS A 320 3.57 -7.88 -10.74
CA CYS A 320 3.83 -7.82 -9.30
C CYS A 320 3.94 -9.22 -8.69
N GLY A 321 4.78 -9.37 -7.68
CA GLY A 321 4.73 -10.50 -6.76
C GLY A 321 3.65 -10.31 -5.70
N ILE A 322 3.64 -11.20 -4.70
CA ILE A 322 2.66 -11.14 -3.59
C ILE A 322 3.00 -10.08 -2.53
N GLY A 323 4.19 -9.49 -2.56
CA GLY A 323 4.72 -8.68 -1.46
C GLY A 323 3.86 -7.47 -1.11
N THR A 324 3.53 -6.62 -2.09
CA THR A 324 2.65 -5.47 -1.87
C THR A 324 1.23 -5.93 -1.49
N PHE A 325 0.70 -6.96 -2.16
CA PHE A 325 -0.59 -7.53 -1.79
C PHE A 325 -0.63 -7.97 -0.33
N THR A 326 0.39 -8.72 0.13
CA THR A 326 0.43 -9.21 1.52
C THR A 326 0.63 -8.09 2.53
N HIS A 327 1.38 -7.04 2.18
CA HIS A 327 1.51 -5.84 3.01
C HIS A 327 0.14 -5.15 3.19
N GLU A 328 -0.51 -4.76 2.10
CA GLU A 328 -1.79 -4.06 2.13
C GLU A 328 -2.90 -4.91 2.76
N PHE A 329 -2.92 -6.21 2.48
CA PHE A 329 -3.88 -7.12 3.09
C PHE A 329 -3.61 -7.35 4.59
N SER A 330 -2.36 -7.22 5.04
CA SER A 330 -2.03 -7.26 6.46
C SER A 330 -2.62 -6.08 7.24
N HIS A 331 -2.79 -4.92 6.59
CA HIS A 331 -3.56 -3.81 7.17
C HIS A 331 -5.04 -4.14 7.33
N VAL A 332 -5.63 -4.91 6.41
CA VAL A 332 -6.99 -5.44 6.56
C VAL A 332 -7.09 -6.33 7.80
N LEU A 333 -6.07 -7.14 8.05
CA LEU A 333 -5.96 -7.96 9.26
C LEU A 333 -5.67 -7.15 10.54
N GLY A 334 -5.49 -5.84 10.41
CA GLY A 334 -5.36 -4.88 11.51
C GLY A 334 -3.93 -4.50 11.89
N LEU A 335 -2.91 -4.99 11.18
CA LEU A 335 -1.52 -4.60 11.44
C LEU A 335 -1.29 -3.12 11.06
N PRO A 336 -0.56 -2.36 11.86
CA PRO A 336 -0.09 -1.03 11.51
C PRO A 336 1.18 -1.10 10.68
N ASP A 337 1.54 -0.01 10.02
CA ASP A 337 2.89 0.16 9.48
C ASP A 337 3.95 0.14 10.59
N LEU A 338 5.07 -0.51 10.31
CA LEU A 338 6.21 -0.61 11.21
C LEU A 338 7.46 0.13 10.68
N TYR A 339 7.34 0.82 9.55
CA TYR A 339 8.33 1.81 9.12
C TYR A 339 8.07 3.17 9.79
N ILE A 340 8.96 4.14 9.57
CA ILE A 340 8.84 5.47 10.17
C ILE A 340 7.76 6.28 9.48
N THR A 341 6.61 6.42 10.11
CA THR A 341 5.46 7.20 9.62
C THR A 341 5.40 8.62 10.17
N ASP A 342 6.23 8.99 11.13
CA ASP A 342 6.25 10.31 11.76
C ASP A 342 7.19 11.32 11.08
N TYR A 343 7.89 10.88 10.03
CA TYR A 343 8.84 11.66 9.20
C TYR A 343 9.94 12.42 9.98
N GLY A 344 10.23 12.07 11.19
CA GLY A 344 11.22 12.82 11.97
C GLY A 344 11.94 12.04 13.04
N SER A 345 11.65 10.78 13.10
CA SER A 345 12.30 9.85 14.01
C SER A 345 13.64 9.37 13.43
N ASN A 346 14.65 9.27 14.30
CA ASN A 346 15.93 8.64 13.97
C ASN A 346 15.94 7.15 14.29
N HIS A 347 14.79 6.53 14.53
CA HIS A 347 14.70 5.11 14.78
C HIS A 347 15.10 4.31 13.55
N LYS A 348 15.71 3.17 13.78
CA LYS A 348 15.90 2.16 12.75
C LYS A 348 14.79 1.14 12.88
N THR A 349 14.13 0.90 11.79
CA THR A 349 13.08 -0.11 11.66
C THR A 349 13.67 -1.44 11.19
N LEU A 350 12.85 -2.47 11.07
CA LEU A 350 13.29 -3.78 10.60
C LEU A 350 13.58 -3.82 9.09
N GLY A 351 13.09 -2.85 8.33
CA GLY A 351 13.33 -2.72 6.89
C GLY A 351 12.85 -3.95 6.12
N SER A 352 13.75 -4.56 5.37
CA SER A 352 13.43 -5.74 4.56
C SER A 352 13.15 -7.03 5.35
N PHE A 353 13.30 -7.03 6.67
CA PHE A 353 12.98 -8.18 7.52
C PHE A 353 11.54 -8.20 8.01
N ASP A 354 10.74 -7.19 7.70
CA ASP A 354 9.38 -7.05 8.18
C ASP A 354 8.42 -6.72 7.01
N ILE A 355 7.27 -7.41 6.97
CA ILE A 355 6.28 -7.20 5.89
C ILE A 355 5.59 -5.84 6.02
N MET A 356 5.42 -5.33 7.24
CA MET A 356 4.81 -4.02 7.51
C MET A 356 5.84 -2.87 7.43
N ASP A 357 7.03 -3.15 6.91
CA ASP A 357 8.06 -2.21 6.48
C ASP A 357 8.39 -2.50 5.01
N ALA A 358 9.64 -2.43 4.60
CA ALA A 358 10.07 -2.60 3.21
C ALA A 358 10.17 -4.07 2.75
N GLY A 359 9.78 -5.04 3.58
CA GLY A 359 9.88 -6.48 3.26
C GLY A 359 9.03 -6.92 2.08
N GLY A 360 7.96 -6.19 1.78
CA GLY A 360 7.13 -6.42 0.59
C GLY A 360 7.91 -6.34 -0.73
N TYR A 361 9.06 -5.68 -0.77
CA TYR A 361 9.91 -5.57 -1.97
C TYR A 361 10.93 -6.68 -2.14
N ASN A 362 11.07 -7.61 -1.19
CA ASN A 362 12.06 -8.67 -1.25
C ASN A 362 11.90 -9.54 -2.51
N ASN A 363 13.03 -9.82 -3.19
CA ASN A 363 13.04 -10.53 -4.47
C ASN A 363 12.04 -9.95 -5.48
N GLY A 364 11.95 -8.61 -5.55
CA GLY A 364 11.00 -7.92 -6.43
C GLY A 364 9.53 -8.26 -6.12
N GLY A 365 9.19 -8.42 -4.85
CA GLY A 365 7.86 -8.74 -4.36
C GLY A 365 7.51 -10.23 -4.33
N ASN A 366 8.44 -11.12 -4.74
CA ASN A 366 8.14 -12.55 -4.89
C ASN A 366 8.40 -13.37 -3.62
N THR A 367 9.15 -12.81 -2.65
CA THR A 367 9.55 -13.54 -1.44
C THR A 367 9.50 -12.62 -0.21
N PRO A 368 8.31 -12.13 0.19
CA PRO A 368 8.20 -11.32 1.39
C PRO A 368 8.57 -12.13 2.64
N PRO A 369 9.09 -11.47 3.71
CA PRO A 369 9.35 -12.14 4.97
C PRO A 369 8.04 -12.61 5.60
N THR A 370 8.07 -13.71 6.34
CA THR A 370 6.90 -14.14 7.12
C THR A 370 6.64 -13.18 8.28
N TYR A 371 5.45 -13.19 8.84
CA TYR A 371 5.12 -12.42 10.03
C TYR A 371 6.11 -12.70 11.17
N SER A 372 6.57 -11.65 11.81
CA SER A 372 7.34 -11.68 13.06
C SER A 372 6.49 -12.22 14.21
N ALA A 373 7.12 -12.53 15.33
CA ALA A 373 6.38 -12.95 16.53
C ALA A 373 5.43 -11.86 17.04
N TYR A 374 5.82 -10.57 16.91
CA TYR A 374 4.98 -9.43 17.27
C TYR A 374 3.73 -9.36 16.39
N GLU A 375 3.88 -9.46 15.07
CA GLU A 375 2.76 -9.42 14.15
C GLU A 375 1.79 -10.58 14.37
N ARG A 376 2.31 -11.81 14.56
CA ARG A 376 1.48 -12.99 14.90
C ARG A 376 0.73 -12.82 16.21
N PHE A 377 1.40 -12.25 17.22
CA PHE A 377 0.74 -11.91 18.49
C PHE A 377 -0.34 -10.85 18.30
N TYR A 378 -0.05 -9.81 17.52
CA TYR A 378 -0.97 -8.71 17.29
C TYR A 378 -2.28 -9.17 16.63
N VAL A 379 -2.18 -9.99 15.59
CA VAL A 379 -3.35 -10.56 14.91
C VAL A 379 -3.97 -11.77 15.64
N GLY A 380 -3.37 -12.22 16.74
CA GLY A 380 -3.91 -13.29 17.58
C GLY A 380 -3.57 -14.72 17.14
N TRP A 381 -2.58 -14.89 16.25
CA TRP A 381 -2.11 -16.22 15.82
C TRP A 381 -1.06 -16.84 16.75
N LEU A 382 -0.48 -16.05 17.65
CA LEU A 382 0.54 -16.48 18.60
C LEU A 382 0.24 -15.91 19.99
N THR A 383 0.46 -16.72 21.03
CA THR A 383 0.48 -16.26 22.42
C THR A 383 1.89 -16.45 22.96
N PRO A 384 2.61 -15.37 23.32
CA PRO A 384 3.96 -15.49 23.87
C PRO A 384 3.98 -16.24 25.20
N VAL A 385 5.04 -16.99 25.43
CA VAL A 385 5.31 -17.64 26.71
C VAL A 385 5.85 -16.60 27.69
N ILE A 386 5.23 -16.47 28.85
CA ILE A 386 5.71 -15.57 29.90
C ILE A 386 6.91 -16.21 30.60
N LEU A 387 8.03 -15.50 30.63
CA LEU A 387 9.24 -15.95 31.34
C LEU A 387 9.13 -15.61 32.83
N ASN A 388 9.07 -16.64 33.66
CA ASN A 388 8.88 -16.48 35.10
C ASN A 388 10.20 -16.65 35.91
N SER A 389 11.27 -17.08 35.26
CA SER A 389 12.59 -17.29 35.90
C SER A 389 13.71 -17.05 34.90
N PRO A 390 14.93 -16.64 35.36
CA PRO A 390 16.11 -16.66 34.50
C PRO A 390 16.42 -18.10 34.09
N ASP A 391 16.55 -18.35 32.78
CA ASP A 391 16.89 -19.66 32.20
C ASP A 391 17.40 -19.48 30.78
N GLU A 392 17.88 -20.55 30.15
CA GLU A 392 18.19 -20.58 28.74
C GLU A 392 16.91 -20.93 27.95
N TYR A 393 16.54 -20.06 27.02
CA TYR A 393 15.36 -20.25 26.19
C TYR A 393 15.76 -20.37 24.72
N LYS A 394 15.40 -21.49 24.11
CA LYS A 394 15.68 -21.73 22.69
C LYS A 394 14.64 -21.06 21.80
N LEU A 395 15.08 -20.12 20.96
CA LEU A 395 14.28 -19.59 19.86
C LEU A 395 14.29 -20.58 18.69
N ASN A 396 13.11 -20.86 18.16
CA ASN A 396 12.95 -21.68 16.97
C ASN A 396 12.61 -20.79 15.76
N ASP A 397 12.84 -21.33 14.56
CA ASP A 397 12.44 -20.66 13.33
C ASP A 397 10.90 -20.52 13.28
N LEU A 398 10.43 -19.29 13.09
CA LEU A 398 9.00 -19.00 13.00
C LEU A 398 8.30 -19.63 11.80
N LYS A 399 9.03 -20.11 10.78
CA LYS A 399 8.45 -20.90 9.70
C LYS A 399 7.92 -22.25 10.15
N THR A 400 8.48 -22.80 11.22
CA THR A 400 8.20 -24.15 11.71
C THR A 400 7.68 -24.17 13.13
N SER A 401 7.64 -23.05 13.82
CA SER A 401 7.23 -22.94 15.22
C SER A 401 6.42 -21.68 15.46
N ASN A 402 5.41 -21.80 16.31
CA ASN A 402 4.63 -20.66 16.81
C ASN A 402 4.98 -20.33 18.28
N LYS A 403 6.23 -20.59 18.67
CA LYS A 403 6.71 -20.36 20.04
C LYS A 403 7.58 -19.09 20.09
N ALA A 404 7.15 -18.12 20.86
CA ALA A 404 7.88 -16.90 21.18
C ALA A 404 7.82 -16.59 22.68
N TYR A 405 8.69 -15.71 23.17
CA TYR A 405 8.82 -15.36 24.57
C TYR A 405 8.69 -13.85 24.77
#